data_d4b28b8bd1f6188f6ae16aad82ab165f
#
_entry.id   d4b28b8bd1f6188f6ae16aad82ab165f
#
_cell.length_a   1.000
_cell.length_b   1.000
_cell.length_c   1.000
_cell.angle_alpha   90.00
_cell.angle_beta   90.00
_cell.angle_gamma   90.00
#
_symmetry.space_group_name_H-M   'P 1'
#
loop_
_entity.id
_entity.type
_entity.pdbx_description
1 polymer ?
#
loop_
_entity_poly.entity_id
_entity_poly.type
_entity_poly.pdbx_seq_one_letter_code
_entity_poly.pdbx_strand_id
1 'polypeptide(L)'
;MKITRSRFLLGILCIYALNLEAANKVSFQNISELESGNLRIIFNLDKIALINSYALDDPSRIVIDLKNTEIGEPIQSKSFSPVKLVRASEVGGTTRIVIDLRGSVYWKKPWQVKHKDRIDLILEIKRDKKRSQKLRDIVVAIDAGHGGRD
;
A
#
# COMPACT_ATOMS: atom_id res chain seq x y z
N MET A 1 70.49 12.09 38.32
CA MET A 1 69.20 11.45 38.54
C MET A 1 68.22 12.14 37.59
N LYS A 2 67.89 11.48 36.42
CA LYS A 2 67.03 12.04 35.37
C LYS A 2 65.65 11.41 35.52
N ILE A 3 64.65 12.24 35.82
CA ILE A 3 63.26 11.83 35.93
C ILE A 3 62.65 11.96 34.56
N THR A 4 62.36 10.84 33.93
CA THR A 4 61.66 10.76 32.63
C THR A 4 60.15 10.88 32.86
N ARG A 5 59.52 11.98 32.43
CA ARG A 5 58.09 12.16 32.48
C ARG A 5 57.44 11.41 31.27
N SER A 6 56.84 10.27 31.57
CA SER A 6 56.00 9.56 30.63
C SER A 6 54.69 10.33 30.43
N ARG A 7 54.46 10.80 29.19
CA ARG A 7 53.20 11.42 28.79
C ARG A 7 52.23 10.30 28.39
N PHE A 8 51.28 9.97 29.26
CA PHE A 8 50.13 9.17 28.91
C PHE A 8 49.20 10.00 28.00
N LEU A 9 49.22 9.71 26.70
CA LEU A 9 48.19 10.18 25.78
C LEU A 9 46.96 9.29 25.99
N LEU A 10 45.98 9.80 26.71
CA LEU A 10 44.67 9.20 26.81
C LEU A 10 43.89 9.49 25.49
N GLY A 11 43.93 8.55 24.55
CA GLY A 11 43.16 8.62 23.35
C GLY A 11 41.69 8.42 23.69
N ILE A 12 40.88 9.49 23.66
CA ILE A 12 39.44 9.43 23.74
C ILE A 12 38.96 8.88 22.40
N LEU A 13 38.69 7.57 22.35
CA LEU A 13 38.03 6.92 21.26
C LEU A 13 36.52 7.28 21.34
N CYS A 14 36.11 8.35 20.67
CA CYS A 14 34.71 8.66 20.45
C CYS A 14 34.09 7.56 19.57
N ILE A 15 33.49 6.57 20.20
CA ILE A 15 32.63 5.59 19.52
C ILE A 15 31.36 6.32 19.16
N TYR A 16 31.27 6.84 17.94
CA TYR A 16 30.01 7.24 17.34
C TYR A 16 29.19 5.95 17.16
N ALA A 17 28.36 5.63 18.13
CA ALA A 17 27.29 4.64 17.92
C ALA A 17 26.36 5.18 16.84
N LEU A 18 26.57 4.74 15.61
CA LEU A 18 25.59 4.89 14.53
C LEU A 18 24.35 4.15 15.02
N ASN A 19 23.37 4.90 15.53
CA ASN A 19 22.05 4.37 15.77
C ASN A 19 21.47 4.02 14.39
N LEU A 20 21.74 2.81 13.92
CA LEU A 20 21.11 2.24 12.75
C LEU A 20 19.66 1.94 13.16
N GLU A 21 18.81 2.95 13.05
CA GLU A 21 17.40 2.79 13.34
C GLU A 21 16.82 1.79 12.33
N ALA A 22 16.27 0.68 12.82
CA ALA A 22 15.70 -0.34 11.95
C ALA A 22 14.67 0.31 11.01
N ALA A 23 14.81 0.02 9.71
CA ALA A 23 13.91 0.53 8.70
C ALA A 23 12.48 0.13 9.04
N ASN A 24 11.54 1.05 8.78
CA ASN A 24 10.12 0.74 8.88
C ASN A 24 9.77 -0.32 7.82
N LYS A 25 8.89 -1.26 8.15
CA LYS A 25 8.47 -2.30 7.21
C LYS A 25 6.97 -2.25 6.99
N VAL A 26 6.58 -2.57 5.76
CA VAL A 26 5.18 -2.74 5.39
C VAL A 26 4.93 -4.16 4.91
N SER A 27 3.82 -4.74 5.36
CA SER A 27 3.31 -6.03 4.89
C SER A 27 1.82 -5.92 4.57
N PHE A 28 1.35 -6.78 3.66
CA PHE A 28 -0.06 -6.86 3.31
C PHE A 28 -0.81 -7.72 4.34
N GLN A 29 -1.90 -7.20 4.88
CA GLN A 29 -2.72 -7.95 5.83
C GLN A 29 -3.93 -8.60 5.15
N ASN A 30 -4.87 -7.80 4.65
CA ASN A 30 -6.08 -8.33 4.03
C ASN A 30 -6.81 -7.31 3.14
N ILE A 31 -7.77 -7.84 2.37
CA ILE A 31 -8.87 -7.09 1.75
C ILE A 31 -10.17 -7.68 2.29
N SER A 32 -11.07 -6.83 2.75
CA SER A 32 -12.39 -7.21 3.24
C SER A 32 -13.48 -6.28 2.72
N GLU A 33 -14.69 -6.82 2.60
CA GLU A 33 -15.88 -6.02 2.34
C GLU A 33 -16.52 -5.61 3.67
N LEU A 34 -16.85 -4.33 3.77
CA LEU A 34 -17.57 -3.77 4.91
C LEU A 34 -19.07 -3.98 4.74
N GLU A 35 -19.84 -3.94 5.81
CA GLU A 35 -21.32 -4.00 5.78
C GLU A 35 -21.94 -2.94 4.86
N SER A 36 -21.27 -1.78 4.70
CA SER A 36 -21.65 -0.74 3.75
C SER A 36 -21.48 -1.15 2.28
N GLY A 37 -20.82 -2.30 1.99
CA GLY A 37 -20.42 -2.75 0.67
C GLY A 37 -19.16 -2.08 0.13
N ASN A 38 -18.50 -1.22 0.89
CA ASN A 38 -17.19 -0.67 0.57
C ASN A 38 -16.10 -1.71 0.80
N LEU A 39 -14.95 -1.55 0.15
CA LEU A 39 -13.78 -2.36 0.42
C LEU A 39 -12.84 -1.66 1.39
N ARG A 40 -12.24 -2.43 2.28
CA ARG A 40 -11.15 -2.01 3.13
C ARG A 40 -9.93 -2.86 2.85
N ILE A 41 -8.81 -2.19 2.56
CA ILE A 41 -7.50 -2.82 2.39
C ILE A 41 -6.66 -2.38 3.58
N ILE A 42 -6.01 -3.33 4.25
CA ILE A 42 -5.17 -3.07 5.42
C ILE A 42 -3.76 -3.58 5.15
N PHE A 43 -2.80 -2.74 5.45
CA PHE A 43 -1.38 -3.06 5.50
C PHE A 43 -0.88 -2.83 6.93
N ASN A 44 0.04 -3.66 7.39
CA ASN A 44 0.71 -3.48 8.67
C ASN A 44 2.01 -2.73 8.47
N LEU A 45 2.29 -1.80 9.39
CA LEU A 45 3.52 -1.05 9.50
C LEU A 45 4.11 -1.22 10.90
N ASP A 46 5.44 -1.27 11.01
CA ASP A 46 6.13 -1.27 12.30
C ASP A 46 6.09 0.13 12.95
N LYS A 47 6.20 1.18 12.14
CA LYS A 47 6.21 2.59 12.58
C LYS A 47 5.29 3.43 11.71
N ILE A 48 4.88 4.60 12.22
CA ILE A 48 4.16 5.61 11.44
C ILE A 48 5.03 6.05 10.26
N ALA A 49 4.46 6.01 9.04
CA ALA A 49 5.12 6.42 7.81
C ALA A 49 4.56 7.75 7.27
N LEU A 50 5.40 8.48 6.54
CA LEU A 50 4.91 9.58 5.71
C LEU A 50 4.27 9.01 4.45
N ILE A 51 3.00 9.34 4.24
CA ILE A 51 2.19 8.82 3.15
C ILE A 51 1.99 9.91 2.10
N ASN A 52 2.25 9.56 0.84
CA ASN A 52 1.72 10.27 -0.31
C ASN A 52 0.81 9.32 -1.08
N SER A 53 -0.35 9.80 -1.55
CA SER A 53 -1.29 8.95 -2.28
C SER A 53 -2.03 9.72 -3.37
N TYR A 54 -2.19 9.06 -4.52
CA TYR A 54 -2.83 9.64 -5.70
C TYR A 54 -3.46 8.53 -6.57
N ALA A 55 -4.33 8.93 -7.48
CA ALA A 55 -4.91 8.03 -8.48
C ALA A 55 -4.31 8.29 -9.86
N LEU A 56 -4.31 7.25 -10.69
CA LEU A 56 -4.00 7.27 -12.12
C LEU A 56 -5.21 6.68 -12.85
N ASP A 57 -5.59 7.26 -13.99
CA ASP A 57 -6.83 6.89 -14.67
C ASP A 57 -6.65 5.85 -15.77
N ASP A 58 -5.56 5.86 -16.50
CA ASP A 58 -5.33 4.94 -17.62
C ASP A 58 -3.99 4.17 -17.47
N PRO A 59 -4.02 2.91 -17.08
CA PRO A 59 -5.13 2.17 -16.45
C PRO A 59 -5.43 2.65 -15.03
N SER A 60 -6.70 2.48 -14.59
CA SER A 60 -7.13 2.93 -13.26
C SER A 60 -6.33 2.28 -12.13
N ARG A 61 -5.69 3.10 -11.30
CA ARG A 61 -4.82 2.67 -10.20
C ARG A 61 -4.89 3.66 -9.04
N ILE A 62 -4.72 3.16 -7.83
CA ILE A 62 -4.39 3.96 -6.65
C ILE A 62 -2.93 3.68 -6.31
N VAL A 63 -2.16 4.72 -6.10
CA VAL A 63 -0.74 4.63 -5.72
C VAL A 63 -0.58 5.19 -4.31
N ILE A 64 0.17 4.48 -3.47
CA ILE A 64 0.53 4.89 -2.11
C ILE A 64 2.05 4.78 -1.99
N ASP A 65 2.70 5.91 -1.75
CA ASP A 65 4.13 5.99 -1.51
C ASP A 65 4.37 6.16 0.00
N LEU A 66 5.17 5.26 0.58
CA LEU A 66 5.57 5.24 1.98
C LEU A 66 7.07 5.57 2.07
N LYS A 67 7.42 6.74 2.57
CA LYS A 67 8.82 7.16 2.72
C LYS A 67 9.51 6.39 3.84
N ASN A 68 10.81 6.10 3.67
CA ASN A 68 11.64 5.38 4.63
C ASN A 68 11.02 4.06 5.11
N THR A 69 10.42 3.33 4.17
CA THR A 69 9.73 2.08 4.44
C THR A 69 10.19 1.03 3.44
N GLU A 70 10.46 -0.17 3.91
CA GLU A 70 10.86 -1.34 3.14
C GLU A 70 9.69 -2.34 3.06
N ILE A 71 9.74 -3.26 2.11
CA ILE A 71 8.77 -4.35 2.01
C ILE A 71 9.20 -5.44 3.01
N GLY A 72 8.37 -5.69 4.03
CA GLY A 72 8.62 -6.72 5.03
C GLY A 72 8.39 -8.13 4.49
N GLU A 73 7.28 -8.30 3.75
CA GLU A 73 6.90 -9.55 3.09
C GLU A 73 6.37 -9.26 1.69
N PRO A 74 6.51 -10.19 0.73
CA PRO A 74 6.00 -10.01 -0.62
C PRO A 74 4.51 -9.66 -0.61
N ILE A 75 4.16 -8.49 -1.15
CA ILE A 75 2.77 -8.03 -1.23
C ILE A 75 2.13 -8.62 -2.47
N GLN A 76 1.33 -9.66 -2.28
CA GLN A 76 0.48 -10.23 -3.31
C GLN A 76 -0.92 -10.40 -2.77
N SER A 77 -1.90 -9.83 -3.46
CA SER A 77 -3.30 -9.99 -3.09
C SER A 77 -4.07 -10.85 -4.08
N LYS A 78 -5.07 -11.56 -3.56
CA LYS A 78 -6.11 -12.15 -4.41
C LYS A 78 -6.95 -11.02 -5.02
N SER A 79 -7.41 -11.22 -6.25
CA SER A 79 -8.34 -10.29 -6.90
C SER A 79 -9.65 -10.22 -6.11
N PHE A 80 -10.10 -9.00 -5.83
CA PHE A 80 -11.35 -8.73 -5.12
C PHE A 80 -12.01 -7.48 -5.72
N SER A 81 -13.00 -7.69 -6.60
CA SER A 81 -13.62 -6.60 -7.37
C SER A 81 -14.04 -5.41 -6.51
N PRO A 82 -13.68 -4.15 -6.87
CA PRO A 82 -13.03 -3.71 -8.11
C PRO A 82 -11.50 -3.82 -8.13
N VAL A 83 -10.83 -4.30 -7.07
CA VAL A 83 -9.38 -4.50 -7.03
C VAL A 83 -9.00 -5.69 -7.91
N LYS A 84 -8.12 -5.46 -8.87
CA LYS A 84 -7.56 -6.48 -9.75
C LYS A 84 -6.33 -7.14 -9.13
N LEU A 85 -5.42 -6.30 -8.61
CA LEU A 85 -4.15 -6.72 -8.05
C LEU A 85 -3.63 -5.64 -7.09
N VAL A 86 -2.98 -6.06 -6.00
CA VAL A 86 -2.14 -5.20 -5.17
C VAL A 86 -0.70 -5.65 -5.31
N ARG A 87 0.20 -4.74 -5.58
CA ARG A 87 1.63 -4.98 -5.74
C ARG A 87 2.44 -3.88 -5.09
N ALA A 88 3.68 -4.17 -4.73
CA ALA A 88 4.60 -3.18 -4.20
C ALA A 88 5.99 -3.30 -4.82
N SER A 89 6.71 -2.19 -4.78
CA SER A 89 8.11 -2.10 -5.19
C SER A 89 8.83 -1.05 -4.34
N GLU A 90 10.13 -1.21 -4.20
CA GLU A 90 10.99 -0.25 -3.51
C GLU A 90 11.73 0.61 -4.54
N VAL A 91 11.69 1.92 -4.34
CA VAL A 91 12.38 2.89 -5.20
C VAL A 91 12.96 4.00 -4.32
N GLY A 92 14.29 4.07 -4.24
CA GLY A 92 14.98 5.17 -3.54
C GLY A 92 14.55 5.36 -2.08
N GLY A 93 14.49 4.30 -1.29
CA GLY A 93 14.08 4.34 0.13
C GLY A 93 12.59 4.63 0.35
N THR A 94 11.79 4.47 -0.70
CA THR A 94 10.33 4.62 -0.65
C THR A 94 9.68 3.33 -1.13
N THR A 95 8.78 2.77 -0.34
CA THR A 95 7.92 1.69 -0.82
C THR A 95 6.71 2.27 -1.54
N ARG A 96 6.54 1.89 -2.80
CA ARG A 96 5.39 2.20 -3.62
C ARG A 96 4.44 1.02 -3.68
N ILE A 97 3.24 1.21 -3.16
CA ILE A 97 2.14 0.25 -3.26
C ILE A 97 1.22 0.71 -4.39
N VAL A 98 0.89 -0.20 -5.30
CA VAL A 98 -0.01 0.05 -6.42
C VAL A 98 -1.19 -0.89 -6.32
N ILE A 99 -2.38 -0.33 -6.29
CA ILE A 99 -3.65 -1.03 -6.35
C ILE A 99 -4.21 -0.88 -7.75
N ASP A 100 -4.09 -1.92 -8.57
CA ASP A 100 -4.65 -1.96 -9.91
C ASP A 100 -6.16 -2.22 -9.83
N LEU A 101 -6.95 -1.45 -10.58
CA LEU A 101 -8.41 -1.45 -10.49
C LEU A 101 -9.06 -1.87 -11.83
N ARG A 102 -10.30 -2.37 -11.75
CA ARG A 102 -11.13 -2.70 -12.92
C ARG A 102 -12.00 -1.53 -13.41
N GLY A 103 -11.55 -0.30 -13.18
CA GLY A 103 -12.21 0.93 -13.55
C GLY A 103 -12.12 1.98 -12.46
N SER A 104 -12.64 3.16 -12.73
CA SER A 104 -12.62 4.28 -11.79
C SER A 104 -13.44 3.97 -10.55
N VAL A 105 -12.93 4.37 -9.39
CA VAL A 105 -13.57 4.18 -8.09
C VAL A 105 -13.47 5.47 -7.27
N TYR A 106 -14.39 5.62 -6.33
CA TYR A 106 -14.22 6.61 -5.26
C TYR A 106 -13.44 5.98 -4.12
N TRP A 107 -12.47 6.69 -3.56
CA TRP A 107 -11.65 6.22 -2.45
C TRP A 107 -11.36 7.36 -1.47
N LYS A 108 -11.07 6.99 -0.23
CA LYS A 108 -10.60 7.93 0.79
C LYS A 108 -9.08 7.90 0.84
N LYS A 109 -8.47 9.06 1.13
CA LYS A 109 -7.01 9.08 1.40
C LYS A 109 -6.69 8.08 2.49
N PRO A 110 -5.62 7.27 2.33
CA PRO A 110 -5.20 6.33 3.34
C PRO A 110 -4.91 7.02 4.67
N TRP A 111 -5.22 6.34 5.76
CA TRP A 111 -4.90 6.82 7.11
C TRP A 111 -4.27 5.70 7.93
N GLN A 112 -3.63 6.08 9.04
CA GLN A 112 -2.94 5.16 9.93
C GLN A 112 -3.65 5.09 11.27
N VAL A 113 -3.77 3.86 11.81
CA VAL A 113 -4.31 3.59 13.15
C VAL A 113 -3.24 2.88 13.96
N LYS A 114 -2.83 3.50 15.08
CA LYS A 114 -1.82 2.93 15.97
C LYS A 114 -2.49 1.96 16.95
N HIS A 115 -2.00 0.74 16.98
CA HIS A 115 -2.28 -0.28 17.99
C HIS A 115 -1.09 -0.40 18.95
N LYS A 116 -1.20 -1.31 19.92
CA LYS A 116 -0.16 -1.53 20.93
C LYS A 116 1.17 -1.99 20.31
N ASP A 117 1.09 -2.87 19.33
CA ASP A 117 2.20 -3.64 18.73
C ASP A 117 2.38 -3.44 17.22
N ARG A 118 1.48 -2.69 16.58
CA ARG A 118 1.53 -2.45 15.13
C ARG A 118 0.80 -1.17 14.75
N ILE A 119 0.96 -0.78 13.50
CA ILE A 119 0.22 0.32 12.89
C ILE A 119 -0.50 -0.22 11.67
N ASP A 120 -1.80 -0.03 11.60
CA ASP A 120 -2.60 -0.37 10.44
C ASP A 120 -2.65 0.84 9.49
N LEU A 121 -2.18 0.67 8.26
CA LEU A 121 -2.42 1.58 7.16
C LEU A 121 -3.68 1.13 6.44
N ILE A 122 -4.70 1.96 6.43
CA ILE A 122 -6.04 1.61 5.95
C ILE A 122 -6.36 2.41 4.69
N LEU A 123 -6.81 1.72 3.63
CA LEU A 123 -7.39 2.30 2.43
C LEU A 123 -8.84 1.84 2.30
N GLU A 124 -9.78 2.76 2.14
CA GLU A 124 -11.17 2.45 1.80
C GLU A 124 -11.51 2.84 0.36
N ILE A 125 -12.08 1.90 -0.37
CA ILE A 125 -12.58 2.07 -1.72
C ILE A 125 -14.11 1.97 -1.66
N LYS A 126 -14.79 3.03 -2.10
CA LYS A 126 -16.26 3.04 -2.18
C LYS A 126 -16.71 2.31 -3.44
N ARG A 127 -17.62 1.34 -3.28
CA ARG A 127 -18.32 0.74 -4.42
C ARG A 127 -19.46 1.65 -4.86
N ASP A 128 -19.53 1.90 -6.14
CA ASP A 128 -20.73 2.53 -6.73
C ASP A 128 -21.83 1.48 -6.87
N LYS A 129 -22.72 1.40 -5.87
CA LYS A 129 -23.85 0.47 -5.86
C LYS A 129 -24.78 0.68 -7.07
N LYS A 130 -24.90 1.91 -7.58
CA LYS A 130 -25.77 2.22 -8.73
C LYS A 130 -25.26 1.59 -10.02
N ARG A 131 -23.93 1.52 -10.22
CA ARG A 131 -23.35 0.89 -11.41
C ARG A 131 -23.51 -0.63 -11.42
N SER A 132 -23.41 -1.28 -10.26
CA SER A 132 -23.62 -2.72 -10.12
C SER A 132 -25.07 -3.12 -10.38
N GLN A 133 -26.02 -2.29 -9.97
CA GLN A 133 -27.45 -2.53 -10.17
C GLN A 133 -27.84 -2.31 -11.63
N LYS A 134 -27.33 -1.24 -12.26
CA LYS A 134 -27.59 -0.94 -13.68
C LYS A 134 -27.07 -2.03 -14.63
N LEU A 135 -25.99 -2.75 -14.27
CA LEU A 135 -25.49 -3.87 -15.08
C LEU A 135 -26.30 -5.14 -14.89
N ARG A 136 -27.04 -5.31 -13.79
CA ARG A 136 -27.96 -6.45 -13.57
C ARG A 136 -29.26 -6.28 -14.32
N ASP A 137 -29.66 -5.06 -14.59
CA ASP A 137 -30.91 -4.72 -15.25
C ASP A 137 -30.78 -4.59 -16.79
N ILE A 138 -29.58 -4.81 -17.33
CA ILE A 138 -29.33 -4.82 -18.77
C ILE A 138 -29.68 -6.23 -19.30
N VAL A 139 -30.82 -6.40 -19.87
CA VAL A 139 -31.18 -7.57 -20.68
C VAL A 139 -30.57 -7.38 -22.06
N VAL A 140 -29.55 -8.14 -22.40
CA VAL A 140 -28.99 -8.18 -23.76
C VAL A 140 -29.86 -9.18 -24.55
N ALA A 141 -30.77 -8.69 -25.36
CA ALA A 141 -31.46 -9.50 -26.36
C ALA A 141 -30.50 -9.69 -27.55
N ILE A 142 -29.99 -10.89 -27.74
CA ILE A 142 -29.24 -11.27 -28.95
C ILE A 142 -30.28 -11.73 -29.95
N ASP A 143 -30.62 -10.87 -30.90
CA ASP A 143 -31.42 -11.26 -32.07
C ASP A 143 -30.48 -12.00 -33.05
N ALA A 144 -30.68 -13.29 -33.18
CA ALA A 144 -30.02 -14.09 -34.22
C ALA A 144 -30.68 -13.75 -35.54
N GLY A 145 -30.17 -12.67 -36.15
CA GLY A 145 -30.65 -12.21 -37.44
C GLY A 145 -30.76 -13.39 -38.45
N HIS A 146 -31.90 -13.53 -39.03
CA HIS A 146 -32.28 -14.48 -40.06
C HIS A 146 -31.29 -14.45 -41.22
N GLY A 147 -30.50 -15.53 -41.35
CA GLY A 147 -29.89 -15.84 -42.62
C GLY A 147 -30.94 -16.30 -43.58
N GLY A 148 -31.65 -15.39 -44.20
CA GLY A 148 -32.49 -15.68 -45.33
C GLY A 148 -31.61 -15.98 -46.54
N ARG A 149 -31.72 -17.15 -47.10
CA ARG A 149 -31.27 -17.43 -48.47
C ARG A 149 -32.46 -17.09 -49.38
N ASP A 150 -32.23 -16.14 -50.26
CA ASP A 150 -32.95 -16.04 -51.55
C ASP A 150 -32.08 -16.69 -52.61
#